data_b3350d01889289148fc770d4e396a182
#
_entry.id   b3350d01889289148fc770d4e396a182
#
_cell.length_a   1.000
_cell.length_b   1.000
_cell.length_c   1.000
_cell.angle_alpha   90.00
_cell.angle_beta   90.00
_cell.angle_gamma   90.00
#
_symmetry.space_group_name_H-M   'P 1'
#
loop_
_entity.id
_entity.type
_entity.pdbx_description
1 polymer ?
#
loop_
_entity_poly.entity_id
_entity_poly.type
_entity_poly.pdbx_seq_one_letter_code
_entity_poly.pdbx_strand_id
1 'polypeptide(L)'
;MKNRWKVLLSMIVLVFVLAACGKDAEVYKDGYLGDAAVEEDGTVSQIGTAEEGWEDARDQALKEATSGGQKAPGESYNRAKAEEVVKLVNEERKRLGLNELVIDETMMTAAETRAKEQKTLFSHTRPDGTSCFTVFDQFEIPANYRGENLASGGKCTPDFVMKMWIASEGHYKNIKHEKFTRIGVGYFESGKYGYWAQLFAN
;
A
#
# COMPACT_ATOMS: atom_id res chain seq x y z
N MET A 1 -20.90 -48.25 -27.50
CA MET A 1 -20.47 -47.99 -26.11
C MET A 1 -19.69 -46.68 -26.13
N LYS A 2 -20.28 -45.63 -25.57
CA LYS A 2 -19.88 -44.23 -25.79
C LYS A 2 -18.98 -43.72 -24.67
N ASN A 3 -17.82 -43.16 -25.05
CA ASN A 3 -16.86 -42.49 -24.23
C ASN A 3 -17.44 -41.37 -23.37
N ARG A 4 -17.22 -41.47 -22.07
CA ARG A 4 -17.43 -40.34 -21.12
C ARG A 4 -16.08 -40.01 -20.48
N TRP A 5 -15.25 -39.24 -21.19
CA TRP A 5 -14.14 -38.48 -20.63
C TRP A 5 -14.38 -37.02 -20.92
N LYS A 6 -15.02 -36.34 -20.01
CA LYS A 6 -15.10 -34.89 -19.99
C LYS A 6 -14.87 -34.43 -18.56
N VAL A 7 -13.97 -33.45 -18.47
CA VAL A 7 -13.84 -32.42 -17.45
C VAL A 7 -13.23 -32.83 -16.11
N LEU A 8 -11.95 -32.62 -16.01
CA LEU A 8 -11.29 -32.22 -14.79
C LEU A 8 -9.96 -31.55 -15.18
N LEU A 9 -10.09 -30.35 -15.74
CA LEU A 9 -8.94 -29.47 -15.96
C LEU A 9 -9.41 -28.04 -15.64
N SER A 10 -9.48 -27.75 -14.36
CA SER A 10 -9.54 -26.36 -13.89
C SER A 10 -9.50 -26.40 -12.38
N MET A 11 -8.33 -26.34 -11.80
CA MET A 11 -8.03 -25.89 -10.42
C MET A 11 -6.66 -26.40 -9.96
N ILE A 12 -5.61 -26.06 -10.69
CA ILE A 12 -4.25 -26.14 -10.14
C ILE A 12 -3.47 -24.97 -10.76
N VAL A 13 -3.74 -23.77 -10.33
CA VAL A 13 -2.80 -22.64 -10.42
C VAL A 13 -3.13 -21.70 -9.27
N LEU A 14 -2.76 -22.04 -8.07
CA LEU A 14 -2.60 -21.09 -6.96
C LEU A 14 -1.94 -21.71 -5.74
N VAL A 15 -0.79 -22.33 -5.88
CA VAL A 15 0.03 -22.73 -4.70
C VAL A 15 1.51 -22.71 -5.04
N PHE A 16 2.07 -21.61 -5.54
CA PHE A 16 3.53 -21.46 -5.59
C PHE A 16 4.00 -20.00 -5.54
N VAL A 17 3.62 -19.23 -4.52
CA VAL A 17 4.30 -17.96 -4.19
C VAL A 17 4.45 -17.76 -2.68
N LEU A 18 4.73 -18.81 -1.92
CA LEU A 18 4.79 -18.72 -0.45
C LEU A 18 6.16 -19.09 0.16
N ALA A 19 7.26 -18.95 -0.58
CA ALA A 19 8.53 -19.46 -0.06
C ALA A 19 9.70 -18.47 -0.01
N ALA A 20 9.48 -17.15 0.01
CA ALA A 20 10.60 -16.20 -0.03
C ALA A 20 10.63 -15.10 1.04
N CYS A 21 9.65 -15.00 1.91
CA CYS A 21 9.77 -14.18 3.11
C CYS A 21 10.03 -15.10 4.31
N GLY A 22 11.24 -15.17 4.79
CA GLY A 22 11.77 -15.91 5.94
C GLY A 22 10.92 -17.05 6.50
N LYS A 23 11.54 -18.06 7.07
CA LYS A 23 10.92 -19.30 7.56
C LYS A 23 9.78 -19.15 8.59
N ASP A 24 9.43 -17.90 9.00
CA ASP A 24 8.44 -17.57 10.02
C ASP A 24 7.32 -16.66 9.51
N ALA A 25 7.11 -16.56 8.20
CA ALA A 25 5.96 -15.86 7.65
C ALA A 25 4.69 -16.68 7.88
N GLU A 26 4.07 -16.57 9.07
CA GLU A 26 2.65 -16.86 9.21
C GLU A 26 1.90 -15.90 8.27
N VAL A 27 1.37 -16.46 7.19
CA VAL A 27 0.43 -15.77 6.32
C VAL A 27 -0.78 -15.44 7.20
N TYR A 28 -1.05 -14.15 7.41
CA TYR A 28 -2.34 -13.75 7.92
C TYR A 28 -3.41 -14.39 7.03
N LYS A 29 -4.39 -15.07 7.65
CA LYS A 29 -5.51 -15.70 6.93
C LYS A 29 -6.28 -14.74 6.03
N ASP A 30 -6.08 -13.46 6.24
CA ASP A 30 -6.62 -12.34 5.50
C ASP A 30 -5.50 -11.53 4.81
N GLY A 31 -4.53 -12.22 4.20
CA GLY A 31 -3.48 -11.64 3.35
C GLY A 31 -4.08 -10.90 2.14
N TYR A 32 -5.00 -9.99 2.43
CA TYR A 32 -5.64 -9.13 1.48
C TYR A 32 -4.60 -8.09 1.05
N LEU A 33 -4.09 -8.26 -0.14
CA LEU A 33 -3.53 -7.15 -0.88
C LEU A 33 -4.71 -6.21 -1.11
N GLY A 34 -4.80 -5.11 -0.36
CA GLY A 34 -5.89 -4.17 -0.48
C GLY A 34 -6.06 -3.73 -1.93
N ASP A 35 -7.28 -3.48 -2.38
CA ASP A 35 -7.53 -2.94 -3.70
C ASP A 35 -6.86 -1.57 -3.84
N ALA A 36 -6.30 -1.29 -5.02
CA ALA A 36 -5.71 0.00 -5.30
C ALA A 36 -6.80 1.07 -5.39
N ALA A 37 -6.66 2.15 -4.62
CA ALA A 37 -7.54 3.29 -4.71
C ALA A 37 -7.00 4.29 -5.76
N VAL A 38 -7.87 4.75 -6.66
CA VAL A 38 -7.59 5.81 -7.63
C VAL A 38 -8.74 6.80 -7.59
N GLU A 39 -8.45 8.09 -7.42
CA GLU A 39 -9.40 9.17 -7.62
C GLU A 39 -9.03 9.97 -8.88
N GLU A 40 -10.02 10.15 -9.75
CA GLU A 40 -10.00 11.09 -10.86
C GLU A 40 -10.98 12.20 -10.53
N ASP A 41 -10.51 13.45 -10.57
CA ASP A 41 -11.38 14.64 -10.53
C ASP A 41 -12.23 14.84 -9.26
N GLY A 42 -11.60 14.82 -8.07
CA GLY A 42 -12.16 15.44 -6.86
C GLY A 42 -13.50 14.92 -6.33
N THR A 43 -14.06 13.87 -6.90
CA THR A 43 -15.29 13.25 -6.42
C THR A 43 -14.99 12.12 -5.44
N VAL A 44 -15.28 12.37 -4.16
CA VAL A 44 -15.18 11.37 -3.09
C VAL A 44 -16.27 10.32 -3.29
N SER A 45 -15.89 9.12 -3.69
CA SER A 45 -16.81 7.98 -3.59
C SER A 45 -16.94 7.61 -2.10
N GLN A 46 -18.12 7.83 -1.54
CA GLN A 46 -18.47 7.42 -0.18
C GLN A 46 -18.45 5.90 -0.09
N ILE A 47 -17.46 5.36 0.62
CA ILE A 47 -17.48 3.96 1.06
C ILE A 47 -18.03 3.93 2.48
N GLY A 48 -19.04 3.11 2.65
CA GLY A 48 -19.91 2.86 3.76
C GLY A 48 -19.44 3.19 5.17
N THR A 49 -20.39 3.76 5.93
CA THR A 49 -20.35 4.03 7.36
C THR A 49 -20.25 2.73 8.17
N ALA A 50 -19.19 2.58 8.96
CA ALA A 50 -19.16 1.64 10.09
C ALA A 50 -19.39 2.42 11.39
N GLU A 51 -20.40 1.99 12.12
CA GLU A 51 -20.87 2.63 13.35
C GLU A 51 -20.00 2.29 14.56
N GLU A 52 -19.86 3.28 15.45
CA GLU A 52 -19.57 3.26 16.89
C GLU A 52 -18.33 2.46 17.41
N GLY A 53 -17.34 3.19 17.86
CA GLY A 53 -16.14 2.72 18.58
C GLY A 53 -14.85 3.46 18.21
N TRP A 54 -14.91 4.39 17.29
CA TRP A 54 -13.75 5.00 16.65
C TRP A 54 -13.22 6.27 17.32
N GLU A 55 -14.00 6.91 18.20
CA GLU A 55 -13.64 8.23 18.76
C GLU A 55 -12.40 8.15 19.67
N ASP A 56 -12.27 7.11 20.47
CA ASP A 56 -11.11 6.93 21.36
C ASP A 56 -9.84 6.58 20.58
N ALA A 57 -9.95 5.75 19.52
CA ALA A 57 -8.82 5.38 18.65
C ALA A 57 -8.37 6.56 17.78
N ARG A 58 -9.32 7.41 17.36
CA ARG A 58 -9.08 8.64 16.61
C ARG A 58 -8.30 9.66 17.42
N ASP A 59 -8.72 9.92 18.66
CA ASP A 59 -8.06 10.90 19.53
C ASP A 59 -6.65 10.44 19.94
N GLN A 60 -6.44 9.14 20.05
CA GLN A 60 -5.14 8.57 20.32
C GLN A 60 -4.21 8.64 19.10
N ALA A 61 -4.71 8.33 17.90
CA ALA A 61 -3.96 8.43 16.65
C ALA A 61 -3.59 9.89 16.31
N LEU A 62 -4.49 10.85 16.54
CA LEU A 62 -4.23 12.27 16.39
C LEU A 62 -3.18 12.80 17.39
N LYS A 63 -3.22 12.36 18.65
CA LYS A 63 -2.22 12.70 19.65
C LYS A 63 -0.83 12.12 19.30
N GLU A 64 -0.77 10.93 18.76
CA GLU A 64 0.48 10.28 18.34
C GLU A 64 1.06 10.92 17.08
N ALA A 65 0.22 11.34 16.13
CA ALA A 65 0.65 12.00 14.91
C ALA A 65 1.16 13.45 15.12
N THR A 66 0.63 14.15 16.14
CA THR A 66 0.99 15.54 16.46
C THR A 66 2.10 15.67 17.52
N SER A 67 2.29 14.66 18.36
CA SER A 67 3.42 14.59 19.28
C SER A 67 4.55 13.88 18.56
N GLY A 68 5.64 14.52 18.16
CA GLY A 68 6.85 13.87 17.61
C GLY A 68 7.24 12.61 18.40
N GLY A 69 6.41 11.58 18.29
CA GLY A 69 6.19 10.49 19.21
C GLY A 69 7.43 9.63 19.37
N GLN A 70 7.82 9.39 20.58
CA GLN A 70 8.84 8.41 20.95
C GLN A 70 8.49 7.07 20.28
N LYS A 71 9.42 6.61 19.45
CA LYS A 71 9.34 5.33 18.75
C LYS A 71 9.20 4.20 19.79
N ALA A 72 8.13 3.41 19.69
CA ALA A 72 8.02 2.21 20.52
C ALA A 72 9.18 1.25 20.23
N PRO A 73 9.72 0.53 21.22
CA PRO A 73 10.79 -0.43 21.01
C PRO A 73 10.44 -1.41 19.90
N GLY A 74 11.31 -1.54 18.87
CA GLY A 74 11.09 -2.42 17.72
C GLY A 74 10.28 -1.82 16.57
N GLU A 75 9.94 -0.53 16.62
CA GLU A 75 9.31 0.21 15.51
C GLU A 75 10.35 1.04 14.74
N SER A 76 10.27 1.02 13.42
CA SER A 76 11.15 1.82 12.58
C SER A 76 10.60 2.09 11.17
N TYR A 77 10.87 3.29 10.67
CA TYR A 77 10.82 3.57 9.24
C TYR A 77 12.13 3.17 8.59
N ASN A 78 12.07 2.72 7.35
CA ASN A 78 13.26 2.38 6.59
C ASN A 78 13.23 3.08 5.22
N ARG A 79 13.80 4.27 5.19
CA ARG A 79 13.85 5.13 4.02
C ARG A 79 14.58 4.46 2.83
N ALA A 80 15.68 3.77 3.07
CA ALA A 80 16.44 3.14 2.00
C ALA A 80 15.62 2.06 1.27
N LYS A 81 14.82 1.27 1.99
CA LYS A 81 13.89 0.32 1.37
C LYS A 81 12.79 1.03 0.57
N ALA A 82 12.28 2.15 1.06
CA ALA A 82 11.27 2.94 0.36
C ALA A 82 11.80 3.52 -0.96
N GLU A 83 13.01 4.06 -0.95
CA GLU A 83 13.68 4.58 -2.15
C GLU A 83 14.00 3.47 -3.17
N GLU A 84 14.38 2.27 -2.73
CA GLU A 84 14.57 1.14 -3.62
C GLU A 84 13.26 0.73 -4.31
N VAL A 85 12.12 0.80 -3.62
CA VAL A 85 10.80 0.60 -4.26
C VAL A 85 10.54 1.66 -5.33
N VAL A 86 10.84 2.93 -5.07
CA VAL A 86 10.68 3.98 -6.11
C VAL A 86 11.53 3.68 -7.34
N LYS A 87 12.76 3.25 -7.14
CA LYS A 87 13.64 2.84 -8.24
C LYS A 87 13.03 1.70 -9.05
N LEU A 88 12.54 0.64 -8.40
CA LEU A 88 11.89 -0.50 -9.06
C LEU A 88 10.60 -0.08 -9.81
N VAL A 89 9.81 0.85 -9.26
CA VAL A 89 8.66 1.45 -9.97
C VAL A 89 9.12 2.13 -11.25
N ASN A 90 10.18 2.93 -11.18
CA ASN A 90 10.67 3.67 -12.34
C ASN A 90 11.33 2.75 -13.39
N GLU A 91 12.00 1.68 -12.98
CA GLU A 91 12.48 0.65 -13.89
C GLU A 91 11.33 -0.01 -14.65
N GLU A 92 10.24 -0.35 -13.96
CA GLU A 92 9.04 -0.92 -14.58
C GLU A 92 8.34 0.08 -15.51
N ARG A 93 8.18 1.34 -15.09
CA ARG A 93 7.59 2.39 -15.92
C ARG A 93 8.43 2.64 -17.19
N LYS A 94 9.74 2.67 -17.08
CA LYS A 94 10.66 2.76 -18.23
C LYS A 94 10.51 1.56 -19.17
N ARG A 95 10.37 0.34 -18.63
CA ARG A 95 10.09 -0.86 -19.43
C ARG A 95 8.81 -0.74 -20.25
N LEU A 96 7.82 -0.03 -19.72
CA LEU A 96 6.53 0.24 -20.38
C LEU A 96 6.55 1.46 -21.31
N GLY A 97 7.68 2.18 -21.42
CA GLY A 97 7.79 3.41 -22.21
C GLY A 97 7.13 4.63 -21.55
N LEU A 98 6.88 4.57 -20.23
CA LEU A 98 6.30 5.66 -19.44
C LEU A 98 7.38 6.55 -18.84
N ASN A 99 7.03 7.81 -18.55
CA ASN A 99 7.91 8.71 -17.82
C ASN A 99 8.16 8.20 -16.40
N GLU A 100 9.36 8.40 -15.90
CA GLU A 100 9.72 8.15 -14.50
C GLU A 100 8.95 9.10 -13.58
N LEU A 101 8.61 8.61 -12.39
CA LEU A 101 8.01 9.42 -11.33
C LEU A 101 9.10 10.10 -10.51
N VAL A 102 8.89 11.36 -10.19
CA VAL A 102 9.79 12.13 -9.33
C VAL A 102 9.45 11.85 -7.85
N ILE A 103 10.47 11.61 -7.04
CA ILE A 103 10.30 11.53 -5.59
C ILE A 103 9.83 12.90 -5.08
N ASP A 104 8.73 12.90 -4.35
CA ASP A 104 8.24 14.07 -3.61
C ASP A 104 8.46 13.82 -2.11
N GLU A 105 9.29 14.61 -1.47
CA GLU A 105 9.69 14.41 -0.07
C GLU A 105 8.50 14.54 0.90
N THR A 106 7.56 15.41 0.59
CA THR A 106 6.32 15.54 1.39
C THR A 106 5.47 14.28 1.24
N MET A 107 5.37 13.74 0.02
CA MET A 107 4.67 12.48 -0.22
C MET A 107 5.39 11.29 0.43
N MET A 108 6.72 11.28 0.52
CA MET A 108 7.44 10.24 1.27
C MET A 108 7.03 10.23 2.74
N THR A 109 6.96 11.43 3.37
CA THR A 109 6.50 11.58 4.77
C THR A 109 5.03 11.19 4.95
N ALA A 110 4.18 11.58 4.01
CA ALA A 110 2.77 11.19 4.00
C ALA A 110 2.61 9.66 3.86
N ALA A 111 3.41 9.03 3.00
CA ALA A 111 3.41 7.58 2.81
C ALA A 111 3.94 6.83 4.05
N GLU A 112 4.91 7.37 4.78
CA GLU A 112 5.33 6.83 6.09
C GLU A 112 4.18 6.84 7.09
N THR A 113 3.40 7.93 7.13
CA THR A 113 2.19 8.03 7.96
C THR A 113 1.19 6.94 7.58
N ARG A 114 0.88 6.78 6.29
CA ARG A 114 -0.02 5.73 5.81
C ARG A 114 0.50 4.32 6.10
N ALA A 115 1.79 4.08 5.94
CA ALA A 115 2.41 2.80 6.29
C ALA A 115 2.24 2.48 7.79
N LYS A 116 2.41 3.45 8.68
CA LYS A 116 2.20 3.30 10.13
C LYS A 116 0.73 3.07 10.49
N GLU A 117 -0.19 3.77 9.85
CA GLU A 117 -1.64 3.64 10.07
C GLU A 117 -2.14 2.22 9.81
N GLN A 118 -1.55 1.49 8.85
CA GLN A 118 -1.90 0.11 8.55
C GLN A 118 -1.68 -0.84 9.74
N LYS A 119 -0.83 -0.51 10.69
CA LYS A 119 -0.68 -1.28 11.93
C LYS A 119 -2.00 -1.31 12.72
N THR A 120 -2.76 -0.22 12.69
CA THR A 120 -4.06 -0.09 13.36
C THR A 120 -5.19 -0.61 12.46
N LEU A 121 -5.17 -0.21 11.19
CA LEU A 121 -6.19 -0.57 10.20
C LEU A 121 -5.55 -0.75 8.82
N PHE A 122 -5.49 -2.00 8.33
CA PHE A 122 -5.06 -2.28 6.96
C PHE A 122 -6.22 -2.03 6.00
N SER A 123 -6.33 -0.80 5.51
CA SER A 123 -7.44 -0.35 4.66
C SER A 123 -7.07 0.95 3.93
N HIS A 124 -7.76 1.23 2.82
CA HIS A 124 -7.80 2.55 2.20
C HIS A 124 -8.68 3.56 2.98
N THR A 125 -9.40 3.10 4.00
CA THR A 125 -9.97 3.96 5.03
C THR A 125 -8.92 4.15 6.12
N ARG A 126 -8.71 5.38 6.55
CA ARG A 126 -7.77 5.72 7.61
C ARG A 126 -8.35 5.35 8.98
N PRO A 127 -7.53 5.22 10.05
CA PRO A 127 -8.01 4.94 11.40
C PRO A 127 -9.03 5.93 11.95
N ASP A 128 -9.07 7.14 11.44
CA ASP A 128 -10.04 8.18 11.79
C ASP A 128 -11.36 8.08 10.99
N GLY A 129 -11.51 7.04 10.18
CA GLY A 129 -12.69 6.81 9.33
C GLY A 129 -12.72 7.60 8.02
N THR A 130 -11.70 8.44 7.73
CA THR A 130 -11.63 9.21 6.49
C THR A 130 -11.02 8.38 5.34
N SER A 131 -11.16 8.86 4.11
CA SER A 131 -10.49 8.28 2.93
C SER A 131 -8.96 8.38 3.05
N CYS A 132 -8.23 7.40 2.50
CA CYS A 132 -6.77 7.46 2.39
C CYS A 132 -6.27 8.75 1.76
N PHE A 133 -7.05 9.36 0.87
CA PHE A 133 -6.66 10.58 0.16
C PHE A 133 -6.66 11.83 1.02
N THR A 134 -7.28 11.82 2.22
CA THR A 134 -7.17 12.94 3.17
C THR A 134 -5.74 13.12 3.70
N VAL A 135 -4.84 12.13 3.51
CA VAL A 135 -3.42 12.30 3.79
C VAL A 135 -2.78 13.38 2.90
N PHE A 136 -3.23 13.52 1.65
CA PHE A 136 -2.75 14.58 0.76
C PHE A 136 -3.13 15.97 1.29
N ASP A 137 -4.35 16.10 1.81
CA ASP A 137 -4.83 17.36 2.39
C ASP A 137 -4.11 17.66 3.72
N GLN A 138 -3.86 16.64 4.54
CA GLN A 138 -3.10 16.75 5.80
C GLN A 138 -1.67 17.29 5.58
N PHE A 139 -1.04 16.90 4.48
CA PHE A 139 0.33 17.29 4.15
C PHE A 139 0.40 18.40 3.09
N GLU A 140 -0.74 19.02 2.77
CA GLU A 140 -0.85 20.13 1.79
C GLU A 140 -0.26 19.75 0.41
N ILE A 141 -0.48 18.51 -0.05
CA ILE A 141 0.01 17.99 -1.32
C ILE A 141 -1.03 18.25 -2.41
N PRO A 142 -0.83 19.22 -3.31
CA PRO A 142 -1.77 19.47 -4.38
C PRO A 142 -1.70 18.33 -5.43
N ALA A 143 -2.86 17.80 -5.82
CA ALA A 143 -2.97 16.82 -6.88
C ALA A 143 -4.40 16.74 -7.42
N ASN A 144 -4.55 16.58 -8.75
CA ASN A 144 -5.83 16.30 -9.38
C ASN A 144 -6.06 14.79 -9.53
N TYR A 145 -4.97 14.03 -9.62
CA TYR A 145 -4.99 12.56 -9.66
C TYR A 145 -4.21 12.03 -8.47
N ARG A 146 -4.83 11.15 -7.72
CA ARG A 146 -4.28 10.54 -6.52
C ARG A 146 -4.39 9.02 -6.62
N GLY A 147 -3.41 8.30 -6.13
CA GLY A 147 -3.43 6.84 -6.07
C GLY A 147 -2.75 6.33 -4.82
N GLU A 148 -3.21 5.19 -4.32
CA GLU A 148 -2.59 4.51 -3.18
C GLU A 148 -2.47 3.01 -3.46
N ASN A 149 -1.31 2.44 -3.16
CA ASN A 149 -1.09 1.01 -3.05
C ASN A 149 -0.64 0.68 -1.63
N LEU A 150 -1.23 -0.34 -1.03
CA LEU A 150 -0.87 -0.82 0.30
C LEU A 150 -0.38 -2.26 0.24
N ALA A 151 0.53 -2.60 1.15
CA ALA A 151 0.89 -3.99 1.42
C ALA A 151 1.31 -4.16 2.88
N SER A 152 0.97 -5.29 3.48
CA SER A 152 1.40 -5.66 4.83
C SER A 152 1.68 -7.15 4.93
N GLY A 153 2.52 -7.53 5.89
CA GLY A 153 2.87 -8.93 6.12
C GLY A 153 4.15 -9.06 6.92
N GLY A 154 4.87 -10.16 6.73
CA GLY A 154 6.25 -10.29 7.23
C GLY A 154 7.15 -9.21 6.62
N LYS A 155 8.33 -8.99 7.21
CA LYS A 155 9.29 -8.02 6.70
C LYS A 155 9.82 -8.44 5.33
N CYS A 156 9.20 -7.93 4.27
CA CYS A 156 9.54 -8.23 2.89
C CYS A 156 10.65 -7.33 2.35
N THR A 157 11.33 -7.80 1.29
CA THR A 157 12.25 -6.97 0.52
C THR A 157 11.49 -6.07 -0.46
N PRO A 158 12.09 -4.97 -0.92
CA PRO A 158 11.54 -4.14 -2.00
C PRO A 158 11.17 -4.93 -3.25
N ASP A 159 12.04 -5.83 -3.71
CA ASP A 159 11.75 -6.69 -4.87
C ASP A 159 10.50 -7.57 -4.68
N PHE A 160 10.32 -8.10 -3.46
CA PHE A 160 9.19 -8.97 -3.18
C PHE A 160 7.88 -8.20 -3.22
N VAL A 161 7.78 -7.07 -2.51
CA VAL A 161 6.56 -6.25 -2.50
C VAL A 161 6.25 -5.72 -3.89
N MET A 162 7.26 -5.31 -4.65
CA MET A 162 7.07 -4.85 -6.02
C MET A 162 6.51 -5.94 -6.93
N LYS A 163 7.00 -7.18 -6.84
CA LYS A 163 6.46 -8.34 -7.57
C LYS A 163 5.00 -8.60 -7.20
N MET A 164 4.63 -8.48 -5.93
CA MET A 164 3.25 -8.62 -5.48
C MET A 164 2.34 -7.56 -6.09
N TRP A 165 2.75 -6.29 -6.10
CA TRP A 165 1.97 -5.21 -6.70
C TRP A 165 1.84 -5.35 -8.22
N ILE A 166 2.90 -5.79 -8.91
CA ILE A 166 2.83 -6.06 -10.36
C ILE A 166 1.88 -7.23 -10.67
N ALA A 167 1.83 -8.25 -9.83
CA ALA A 167 0.96 -9.40 -10.00
C ALA A 167 -0.53 -9.09 -9.73
N SER A 168 -0.84 -7.97 -9.09
CA SER A 168 -2.19 -7.52 -8.79
C SER A 168 -2.63 -6.44 -9.78
N GLU A 169 -3.71 -6.68 -10.52
CA GLU A 169 -4.19 -5.78 -11.57
C GLU A 169 -4.48 -4.37 -11.03
N GLY A 170 -5.14 -4.26 -9.87
CA GLY A 170 -5.46 -2.99 -9.23
C GLY A 170 -4.21 -2.19 -8.86
N HIS A 171 -3.26 -2.80 -8.15
CA HIS A 171 -2.01 -2.13 -7.78
C HIS A 171 -1.16 -1.78 -9.00
N TYR A 172 -1.09 -2.68 -9.98
CA TYR A 172 -0.33 -2.45 -11.20
C TYR A 172 -0.92 -1.32 -12.04
N LYS A 173 -2.26 -1.12 -12.01
CA LYS A 173 -2.93 0.00 -12.66
C LYS A 173 -2.38 1.34 -12.15
N ASN A 174 -2.13 1.48 -10.86
CA ASN A 174 -1.51 2.68 -10.29
C ASN A 174 -0.06 2.84 -10.76
N ILE A 175 0.75 1.78 -10.70
CA ILE A 175 2.17 1.82 -11.10
C ILE A 175 2.32 2.28 -12.57
N LYS A 176 1.44 1.83 -13.46
CA LYS A 176 1.47 2.16 -14.89
C LYS A 176 0.59 3.35 -15.31
N HIS A 177 -0.01 4.08 -14.37
CA HIS A 177 -0.89 5.19 -14.69
C HIS A 177 -0.11 6.36 -15.30
N GLU A 178 -0.50 6.77 -16.50
CA GLU A 178 0.26 7.75 -17.31
C GLU A 178 0.25 9.16 -16.73
N LYS A 179 -0.83 9.53 -16.02
CA LYS A 179 -1.00 10.88 -15.48
C LYS A 179 -0.22 11.13 -14.19
N PHE A 180 0.26 10.10 -13.52
CA PHE A 180 1.10 10.31 -12.35
C PHE A 180 2.49 10.79 -12.74
N THR A 181 2.99 11.78 -12.01
CA THR A 181 4.30 12.40 -12.21
C THR A 181 5.16 12.36 -10.95
N ARG A 182 4.54 12.15 -9.78
CA ARG A 182 5.21 12.13 -8.47
C ARG A 182 4.85 10.88 -7.69
N ILE A 183 5.76 10.48 -6.80
CA ILE A 183 5.59 9.32 -5.94
C ILE A 183 6.15 9.58 -4.55
N GLY A 184 5.47 9.06 -3.53
CA GLY A 184 6.00 8.85 -2.19
C GLY A 184 5.84 7.39 -1.79
N VAL A 185 6.85 6.83 -1.13
CA VAL A 185 6.80 5.47 -0.60
C VAL A 185 7.14 5.50 0.88
N GLY A 186 6.36 4.82 1.70
CA GLY A 186 6.60 4.59 3.12
C GLY A 186 6.79 3.11 3.42
N TYR A 187 7.76 2.81 4.28
CA TYR A 187 7.91 1.49 4.85
C TYR A 187 8.12 1.58 6.35
N PHE A 188 7.20 0.98 7.09
CA PHE A 188 7.18 0.95 8.55
C PHE A 188 7.30 -0.48 9.06
N GLU A 189 8.17 -0.71 10.05
CA GLU A 189 8.36 -1.99 10.71
C GLU A 189 7.84 -1.93 12.15
N SER A 190 7.09 -2.96 12.57
CA SER A 190 6.66 -3.15 13.96
C SER A 190 6.75 -4.63 14.33
N GLY A 191 7.66 -4.96 15.24
CA GLY A 191 7.94 -6.35 15.61
C GLY A 191 8.39 -7.18 14.40
N LYS A 192 7.65 -8.24 14.09
CA LYS A 192 7.90 -9.12 12.92
C LYS A 192 7.23 -8.65 11.63
N TYR A 193 6.41 -7.61 11.69
CA TYR A 193 5.63 -7.12 10.56
C TYR A 193 6.27 -5.94 9.85
N GLY A 194 6.00 -5.85 8.55
CA GLY A 194 6.31 -4.72 7.70
C GLY A 194 5.07 -4.22 6.99
N TYR A 195 4.95 -2.90 6.85
CA TYR A 195 3.82 -2.20 6.26
C TYR A 195 4.33 -1.24 5.20
N TRP A 196 3.75 -1.31 4.02
CA TRP A 196 4.14 -0.54 2.85
C TRP A 196 3.00 0.34 2.37
N ALA A 197 3.30 1.57 2.00
CA ALA A 197 2.37 2.43 1.28
C ALA A 197 3.10 3.10 0.10
N GLN A 198 2.47 3.09 -1.08
CA GLN A 198 2.84 3.94 -2.21
C GLN A 198 1.73 4.97 -2.40
N LEU A 199 2.11 6.23 -2.47
CA LEU A 199 1.24 7.34 -2.85
C LEU A 199 1.68 7.88 -4.21
N PHE A 200 0.72 8.11 -5.09
CA PHE A 200 0.95 8.62 -6.43
C PHE A 200 0.17 9.93 -6.62
N ALA A 201 0.76 10.88 -7.34
CA ALA A 201 0.16 12.17 -7.68
C ALA A 201 0.62 12.68 -9.06
N ASN A 202 -0.13 13.65 -9.59
CA ASN A 202 0.29 14.45 -10.75
C ASN A 202 0.79 15.82 -10.35
#